data_6346148a7b2a45a34f3e564c31088643
#
_entry.id   6346148a7b2a45a34f3e564c31088643
#
_cell.length_a   1.000
_cell.length_b   1.000
_cell.length_c   1.000
_cell.angle_alpha   90.00
_cell.angle_beta   90.00
_cell.angle_gamma   90.00
#
_symmetry.space_group_name_H-M   'P 1'
#
loop_
_entity.id
_entity.type
_entity.pdbx_description
1 polymer ?
#
loop_
_entity_poly.entity_id
_entity_poly.type
_entity_poly.pdbx_seq_one_letter_code
_entity_poly.pdbx_strand_id
1 'polypeptide(L)'
;MRKTLIALAAALLATPTLADTLVSNVNGIQVGPDGKLQHFSALLIGDDGKVVRTFAVGEPLSELAADAIDGRGRTLLPGLIDAHGHVLSLGFSALQLDLTGTSSLDDLKQRLRAYAAAHPDARWIVGRGWNQELWPVKVYPTAADLDSVVGDRPVVLERVDGHALVANGAAIKAAGVTAATPAPSGGRIENGLFVDAAMELINKAVPAPTPAELDQALAKAQEILLSYGITGVGSMSTSLGDWNAMKRAGDAGRLQVRLMVYADELKLLPEVPRPTPWLYGDRLRLVGIKFYADGALGSRGAWLKQPYADGPESRGLQFHSDAEMLSLADQAASRGFQVATHAIGDAANAQVIGVYEQLARKYPGDRRWRIEHFQIADPADIPRLAPAGIIASMQPTHQTSDRLMAEKRLGPDRLAGAYAWQTVLRSGARLAFGSDFPVESPNPFPGLAAAISRQDMSGQPPGGWLPGERLSFPQALDAFTRGAAYASFAEDKIGTLEPGKYADFIIVDRDPTKVDAQALARTEVLETWVGGRKVWERAPVSAPERGK
;
A
#
# COMPACT_ATOMS: atom_id res chain seq x y z
N MET A 1 -51.82 -38.79 45.13
CA MET A 1 -51.55 -39.01 43.69
C MET A 1 -50.64 -37.91 43.18
N ARG A 2 -49.32 -38.17 43.12
CA ARG A 2 -48.33 -37.24 42.59
C ARG A 2 -48.04 -37.63 41.11
N LYS A 3 -48.30 -36.72 40.18
CA LYS A 3 -47.99 -36.91 38.76
C LYS A 3 -46.58 -36.38 38.52
N THR A 4 -45.68 -37.29 38.24
CA THR A 4 -44.30 -37.01 37.80
C THR A 4 -44.32 -36.66 36.32
N LEU A 5 -43.98 -35.40 35.97
CA LEU A 5 -43.73 -35.01 34.58
C LEU A 5 -42.27 -35.38 34.26
N ILE A 6 -42.08 -36.28 33.32
CA ILE A 6 -40.78 -36.58 32.70
C ILE A 6 -40.60 -35.58 31.55
N ALA A 7 -39.67 -34.63 31.70
CA ALA A 7 -39.23 -33.75 30.63
C ALA A 7 -38.24 -34.51 29.74
N LEU A 8 -38.61 -34.82 28.50
CA LEU A 8 -37.74 -35.39 27.49
C LEU A 8 -36.90 -34.26 26.89
N ALA A 9 -35.63 -34.19 27.27
CA ALA A 9 -34.68 -33.30 26.62
C ALA A 9 -34.32 -33.88 25.26
N ALA A 10 -34.82 -33.32 24.18
CA ALA A 10 -34.40 -33.62 22.83
C ALA A 10 -33.02 -32.96 22.63
N ALA A 11 -31.96 -33.76 22.64
CA ALA A 11 -30.65 -33.36 22.17
C ALA A 11 -30.75 -33.18 20.63
N LEU A 12 -30.73 -31.95 20.17
CA LEU A 12 -30.50 -31.62 18.77
C LEU A 12 -29.07 -32.02 18.44
N LEU A 13 -28.90 -33.19 17.88
CA LEU A 13 -27.69 -33.56 17.17
C LEU A 13 -27.63 -32.64 15.94
N ALA A 14 -26.78 -31.61 16.01
CA ALA A 14 -26.40 -30.86 14.83
C ALA A 14 -25.69 -31.85 13.88
N THR A 15 -26.34 -32.21 12.79
CA THR A 15 -25.72 -32.92 11.69
C THR A 15 -24.63 -32.00 11.13
N PRO A 16 -23.39 -32.49 10.96
CA PRO A 16 -22.37 -31.69 10.29
C PRO A 16 -22.87 -31.37 8.88
N THR A 17 -22.98 -30.10 8.58
CA THR A 17 -23.22 -29.62 7.22
C THR A 17 -21.96 -29.92 6.42
N LEU A 18 -22.08 -30.84 5.45
CA LEU A 18 -21.02 -31.27 4.51
C LEU A 18 -20.74 -30.14 3.50
N ALA A 19 -20.08 -29.07 3.91
CA ALA A 19 -19.71 -27.97 3.00
C ALA A 19 -18.32 -27.38 3.29
N ASP A 20 -17.53 -28.02 4.13
CA ASP A 20 -16.22 -27.52 4.52
C ASP A 20 -15.15 -27.92 3.50
N THR A 21 -14.18 -27.03 3.27
CA THR A 21 -13.00 -27.30 2.44
C THR A 21 -11.78 -27.55 3.32
N LEU A 22 -11.13 -28.70 3.15
CA LEU A 22 -9.87 -29.03 3.82
C LEU A 22 -8.68 -28.80 2.89
N VAL A 23 -7.84 -27.81 3.22
CA VAL A 23 -6.53 -27.63 2.59
C VAL A 23 -5.51 -28.37 3.44
N SER A 24 -5.00 -29.51 2.94
CA SER A 24 -4.07 -30.39 3.65
C SER A 24 -2.69 -30.41 3.02
N ASN A 25 -1.72 -31.09 3.66
CA ASN A 25 -0.36 -31.23 3.18
C ASN A 25 0.27 -29.88 2.82
N VAL A 26 0.23 -28.92 3.77
CA VAL A 26 0.85 -27.62 3.66
C VAL A 26 1.93 -27.43 4.73
N ASN A 27 2.94 -26.61 4.43
CA ASN A 27 3.81 -25.99 5.43
C ASN A 27 3.19 -24.65 5.84
N GLY A 28 2.20 -24.69 6.73
CA GLY A 28 1.49 -23.52 7.19
C GLY A 28 2.30 -22.73 8.22
N ILE A 29 2.41 -21.41 8.05
CA ILE A 29 3.18 -20.52 8.92
C ILE A 29 2.36 -19.26 9.17
N GLN A 30 2.15 -18.90 10.43
CA GLN A 30 1.55 -17.62 10.83
C GLN A 30 2.18 -17.09 12.10
N VAL A 31 1.92 -15.82 12.44
CA VAL A 31 2.32 -15.25 13.73
C VAL A 31 1.18 -15.40 14.72
N GLY A 32 1.46 -16.05 15.85
CA GLY A 32 0.50 -16.23 16.94
C GLY A 32 0.31 -14.97 17.79
N PRO A 33 -0.65 -15.01 18.73
CA PRO A 33 -0.90 -13.90 19.66
C PRO A 33 0.29 -13.50 20.53
N ASP A 34 1.21 -14.45 20.77
CA ASP A 34 2.45 -14.25 21.53
C ASP A 34 3.61 -13.66 20.70
N GLY A 35 3.36 -13.35 19.41
CA GLY A 35 4.35 -12.81 18.47
C GLY A 35 5.33 -13.86 17.93
N LYS A 36 5.12 -15.16 18.21
CA LYS A 36 5.94 -16.25 17.70
C LYS A 36 5.32 -16.91 16.49
N LEU A 37 6.16 -17.57 15.68
CA LEU A 37 5.67 -18.38 14.57
C LEU A 37 4.93 -19.62 15.10
N GLN A 38 3.77 -19.85 14.52
CA GLN A 38 2.99 -21.07 14.66
C GLN A 38 3.01 -21.82 13.33
N HIS A 39 3.20 -23.15 13.41
CA HIS A 39 3.22 -24.04 12.25
C HIS A 39 2.00 -24.95 12.28
N PHE A 40 1.43 -25.22 11.11
CA PHE A 40 0.32 -26.13 10.92
C PHE A 40 0.45 -26.89 9.60
N SER A 41 -0.21 -28.07 9.50
CA SER A 41 -0.13 -28.94 8.34
C SER A 41 -1.41 -28.96 7.50
N ALA A 42 -2.52 -28.43 8.05
CA ALA A 42 -3.79 -28.31 7.33
C ALA A 42 -4.65 -27.18 7.88
N LEU A 43 -5.58 -26.71 7.05
CA LEU A 43 -6.55 -25.65 7.32
C LEU A 43 -7.94 -26.13 6.92
N LEU A 44 -8.90 -26.13 7.84
CA LEU A 44 -10.31 -26.39 7.59
C LEU A 44 -11.06 -25.07 7.44
N ILE A 45 -11.80 -24.93 6.35
CA ILE A 45 -12.53 -23.72 5.96
C ILE A 45 -14.01 -24.06 5.87
N GLY A 46 -14.86 -23.32 6.58
CA GLY A 46 -16.30 -23.44 6.53
C GLY A 46 -16.92 -22.90 5.22
N ASP A 47 -18.17 -23.24 4.98
CA ASP A 47 -18.96 -22.78 3.83
C ASP A 47 -19.14 -21.26 3.78
N ASP A 48 -19.00 -20.58 4.93
CA ASP A 48 -19.01 -19.12 5.04
C ASP A 48 -17.66 -18.46 4.68
N GLY A 49 -16.67 -19.28 4.26
CA GLY A 49 -15.33 -18.83 3.89
C GLY A 49 -14.42 -18.46 5.05
N LYS A 50 -14.78 -18.87 6.27
CA LYS A 50 -13.99 -18.63 7.46
C LYS A 50 -13.23 -19.87 7.91
N VAL A 51 -12.16 -19.62 8.62
CA VAL A 51 -11.36 -20.67 9.26
C VAL A 51 -12.20 -21.34 10.37
N VAL A 52 -12.39 -22.64 10.25
CA VAL A 52 -12.94 -23.48 11.33
C VAL A 52 -11.82 -23.79 12.31
N ARG A 53 -10.68 -24.29 11.80
CA ARG A 53 -9.45 -24.55 12.57
C ARG A 53 -8.24 -24.80 11.68
N THR A 54 -7.07 -24.68 12.28
CA THR A 54 -5.82 -25.22 11.75
C THR A 54 -5.46 -26.52 12.49
N PHE A 55 -4.75 -27.42 11.84
CA PHE A 55 -4.24 -28.66 12.42
C PHE A 55 -2.73 -28.56 12.62
N ALA A 56 -2.27 -28.85 13.83
CA ALA A 56 -0.85 -28.83 14.14
C ALA A 56 -0.08 -29.85 13.29
N VAL A 57 1.22 -29.63 13.15
CA VAL A 57 2.09 -30.59 12.44
C VAL A 57 2.06 -31.95 13.13
N GLY A 58 1.71 -33.00 12.38
CA GLY A 58 1.56 -34.36 12.90
C GLY A 58 0.22 -34.67 13.58
N GLU A 59 -0.69 -33.72 13.65
CA GLU A 59 -2.06 -33.95 14.14
C GLU A 59 -2.86 -34.77 13.10
N PRO A 60 -3.57 -35.84 13.52
CA PRO A 60 -4.41 -36.61 12.60
C PRO A 60 -5.55 -35.78 12.02
N LEU A 61 -5.79 -35.90 10.73
CA LEU A 61 -6.93 -35.27 10.05
C LEU A 61 -8.16 -36.15 10.29
N SER A 62 -8.92 -35.87 11.36
CA SER A 62 -10.08 -36.65 11.78
C SER A 62 -11.40 -36.14 11.19
N GLU A 63 -11.39 -35.00 10.51
CA GLU A 63 -12.59 -34.34 9.98
C GLU A 63 -12.68 -34.58 8.47
N LEU A 64 -13.87 -35.05 8.03
CA LEU A 64 -14.17 -35.20 6.62
C LEU A 64 -14.75 -33.89 6.11
N ALA A 65 -14.10 -33.29 5.11
CA ALA A 65 -14.59 -32.15 4.36
C ALA A 65 -15.24 -32.62 3.05
N ALA A 66 -16.19 -31.83 2.52
CA ALA A 66 -16.81 -32.08 1.23
C ALA A 66 -15.77 -31.97 0.10
N ASP A 67 -14.87 -30.98 0.22
CA ASP A 67 -13.80 -30.73 -0.73
C ASP A 67 -12.43 -30.86 -0.04
N ALA A 68 -11.49 -31.53 -0.70
CA ALA A 68 -10.11 -31.69 -0.23
C ALA A 68 -9.12 -31.14 -1.26
N ILE A 69 -8.23 -30.26 -0.80
CA ILE A 69 -7.18 -29.65 -1.61
C ILE A 69 -5.83 -30.11 -1.06
N ASP A 70 -5.03 -30.74 -1.90
CA ASP A 70 -3.66 -31.11 -1.58
C ASP A 70 -2.71 -29.91 -1.80
N GLY A 71 -2.15 -29.37 -0.73
CA GLY A 71 -1.17 -28.28 -0.77
C GLY A 71 0.21 -28.71 -1.29
N ARG A 72 0.46 -30.01 -1.50
CA ARG A 72 1.70 -30.57 -2.06
C ARG A 72 2.96 -30.17 -1.29
N GLY A 73 2.87 -30.03 0.02
CA GLY A 73 3.97 -29.58 0.88
C GLY A 73 4.40 -28.13 0.69
N ARG A 74 3.63 -27.33 -0.11
CA ARG A 74 3.93 -25.93 -0.36
C ARG A 74 3.71 -25.08 0.88
N THR A 75 4.38 -23.94 0.95
CA THR A 75 4.25 -23.00 2.07
C THR A 75 2.97 -22.17 1.95
N LEU A 76 2.19 -22.15 3.03
CA LEU A 76 0.96 -21.38 3.18
C LEU A 76 1.17 -20.31 4.26
N LEU A 77 0.89 -19.04 3.90
CA LEU A 77 0.91 -17.89 4.80
C LEU A 77 -0.48 -17.25 4.87
N PRO A 78 -0.86 -16.54 5.95
CA PRO A 78 -1.99 -15.63 5.92
C PRO A 78 -1.88 -14.66 4.74
N GLY A 79 -3.01 -14.24 4.20
CA GLY A 79 -3.04 -13.21 3.18
C GLY A 79 -2.37 -11.93 3.68
N LEU A 80 -1.47 -11.37 2.87
CA LEU A 80 -0.73 -10.18 3.23
C LEU A 80 -1.62 -8.94 3.10
N ILE A 81 -1.39 -7.97 3.98
CA ILE A 81 -2.15 -6.73 4.03
C ILE A 81 -1.18 -5.59 3.86
N ASP A 82 -1.43 -4.76 2.86
CA ASP A 82 -0.73 -3.49 2.68
C ASP A 82 -1.43 -2.41 3.50
N ALA A 83 -0.78 -1.91 4.55
CA ALA A 83 -1.39 -0.92 5.44
C ALA A 83 -1.55 0.45 4.80
N HIS A 84 -0.80 0.75 3.73
CA HIS A 84 -0.79 2.06 3.07
C HIS A 84 -0.52 1.92 1.58
N GLY A 85 -1.53 2.10 0.76
CA GLY A 85 -1.40 2.15 -0.68
C GLY A 85 -2.49 2.99 -1.35
N HIS A 86 -2.30 3.32 -2.62
CA HIS A 86 -3.21 4.15 -3.42
C HIS A 86 -3.80 3.31 -4.55
N VAL A 87 -4.91 2.60 -4.25
CA VAL A 87 -5.45 1.52 -5.10
C VAL A 87 -5.76 1.99 -6.52
N LEU A 88 -6.49 3.11 -6.68
CA LEU A 88 -6.82 3.59 -8.03
C LEU A 88 -5.58 4.08 -8.78
N SER A 89 -4.65 4.74 -8.08
CA SER A 89 -3.38 5.20 -8.67
C SER A 89 -2.53 4.03 -9.18
N LEU A 90 -2.52 2.88 -8.48
CA LEU A 90 -1.87 1.67 -8.96
C LEU A 90 -2.48 1.18 -10.28
N GLY A 91 -3.82 1.14 -10.34
CA GLY A 91 -4.53 0.74 -11.54
C GLY A 91 -4.24 1.67 -12.72
N PHE A 92 -4.28 2.98 -12.49
CA PHE A 92 -3.93 3.96 -13.52
C PHE A 92 -2.48 3.85 -13.97
N SER A 93 -1.53 3.71 -13.04
CA SER A 93 -0.11 3.51 -13.38
C SER A 93 0.12 2.30 -14.28
N ALA A 94 -0.66 1.23 -14.08
CA ALA A 94 -0.56 0.02 -14.90
C ALA A 94 -1.30 0.10 -16.25
N LEU A 95 -2.26 1.01 -16.38
CA LEU A 95 -3.02 1.24 -17.64
C LEU A 95 -2.42 2.38 -18.46
N GLN A 96 -1.66 3.27 -17.88
CA GLN A 96 -0.96 4.36 -18.55
C GLN A 96 0.28 3.88 -19.30
N LEU A 97 0.83 4.74 -20.16
CA LEU A 97 2.06 4.44 -20.87
C LEU A 97 3.24 4.37 -19.89
N ASP A 98 3.79 3.18 -19.70
CA ASP A 98 5.00 2.97 -18.90
C ASP A 98 6.26 3.24 -19.73
N LEU A 99 7.02 4.24 -19.31
CA LEU A 99 8.29 4.65 -19.90
C LEU A 99 9.48 4.30 -19.00
N THR A 100 9.25 3.54 -17.93
CA THR A 100 10.32 3.09 -17.02
C THR A 100 11.36 2.28 -17.79
N GLY A 101 12.62 2.60 -17.55
CA GLY A 101 13.74 1.91 -18.20
C GLY A 101 13.88 2.20 -19.69
N THR A 102 13.25 3.24 -20.24
CA THR A 102 13.54 3.70 -21.61
C THR A 102 15.04 4.01 -21.75
N SER A 103 15.64 3.50 -22.82
CA SER A 103 17.07 3.59 -23.08
C SER A 103 17.49 4.78 -23.95
N SER A 104 16.53 5.45 -24.59
CA SER A 104 16.77 6.61 -25.46
C SER A 104 15.47 7.36 -25.75
N LEU A 105 15.57 8.54 -26.36
CA LEU A 105 14.42 9.29 -26.90
C LEU A 105 13.68 8.48 -27.97
N ASP A 106 14.39 7.73 -28.80
CA ASP A 106 13.77 6.89 -29.84
C ASP A 106 12.98 5.72 -29.22
N ASP A 107 13.49 5.10 -28.14
CA ASP A 107 12.75 4.08 -27.39
C ASP A 107 11.48 4.67 -26.77
N LEU A 108 11.55 5.87 -26.17
CA LEU A 108 10.36 6.60 -25.70
C LEU A 108 9.36 6.80 -26.83
N LYS A 109 9.79 7.31 -27.99
CA LYS A 109 8.94 7.52 -29.16
C LYS A 109 8.34 6.21 -29.68
N GLN A 110 9.07 5.13 -29.67
CA GLN A 110 8.58 3.82 -30.08
C GLN A 110 7.47 3.31 -29.15
N ARG A 111 7.68 3.39 -27.82
CA ARG A 111 6.66 3.00 -26.84
C ARG A 111 5.41 3.89 -26.94
N LEU A 112 5.59 5.20 -27.10
CA LEU A 112 4.47 6.12 -27.30
C LEU A 112 3.66 5.74 -28.54
N ARG A 113 4.30 5.42 -29.67
CA ARG A 113 3.63 4.99 -30.89
C ARG A 113 2.85 3.69 -30.70
N ALA A 114 3.47 2.71 -30.07
CA ALA A 114 2.83 1.43 -29.79
C ALA A 114 1.60 1.59 -28.87
N TYR A 115 1.74 2.39 -27.81
CA TYR A 115 0.63 2.68 -26.89
C TYR A 115 -0.51 3.42 -27.60
N ALA A 116 -0.20 4.45 -28.39
CA ALA A 116 -1.20 5.21 -29.15
C ALA A 116 -1.99 4.35 -30.13
N ALA A 117 -1.32 3.39 -30.78
CA ALA A 117 -1.95 2.43 -31.69
C ALA A 117 -2.83 1.40 -30.96
N ALA A 118 -2.41 0.96 -29.78
CA ALA A 118 -3.19 0.03 -28.94
C ALA A 118 -4.41 0.69 -28.27
N HIS A 119 -4.40 2.02 -28.10
CA HIS A 119 -5.45 2.79 -27.44
C HIS A 119 -6.00 3.91 -28.37
N PRO A 120 -6.66 3.56 -29.49
CA PRO A 120 -7.12 4.55 -30.46
C PRO A 120 -8.17 5.50 -29.89
N ASP A 121 -8.97 5.04 -28.93
CA ASP A 121 -10.07 5.82 -28.32
C ASP A 121 -9.64 6.66 -27.10
N ALA A 122 -8.37 6.58 -26.69
CA ALA A 122 -7.87 7.37 -25.55
C ALA A 122 -7.94 8.86 -25.89
N ARG A 123 -8.70 9.63 -25.11
CA ARG A 123 -8.87 11.09 -25.29
C ARG A 123 -7.57 11.84 -25.02
N TRP A 124 -6.80 11.39 -24.05
CA TRP A 124 -5.47 11.84 -23.67
C TRP A 124 -4.57 10.63 -23.54
N ILE A 125 -3.31 10.78 -23.92
CA ILE A 125 -2.28 9.80 -23.61
C ILE A 125 -1.49 10.34 -22.43
N VAL A 126 -1.60 9.65 -21.32
CA VAL A 126 -0.84 9.94 -20.11
C VAL A 126 0.17 8.81 -19.90
N GLY A 127 1.39 9.16 -19.59
CA GLY A 127 2.45 8.19 -19.31
C GLY A 127 3.44 8.74 -18.31
N ARG A 128 4.28 7.86 -17.75
CA ARG A 128 5.29 8.24 -16.77
C ARG A 128 6.51 7.33 -16.81
N GLY A 129 7.56 7.76 -16.15
CA GLY A 129 8.71 6.91 -15.87
C GLY A 129 9.93 7.15 -16.73
N TRP A 130 9.89 8.09 -17.70
CA TRP A 130 11.10 8.41 -18.47
C TRP A 130 12.18 9.07 -17.60
N ASN A 131 13.43 8.74 -17.91
CA ASN A 131 14.59 9.30 -17.21
C ASN A 131 15.76 9.48 -18.20
N GLN A 132 15.93 10.70 -18.69
CA GLN A 132 16.98 11.03 -19.66
C GLN A 132 18.40 10.84 -19.11
N GLU A 133 18.59 10.79 -17.79
CA GLU A 133 19.90 10.52 -17.20
C GLU A 133 20.43 9.11 -17.51
N LEU A 134 19.54 8.19 -17.86
CA LEU A 134 19.87 6.83 -18.28
C LEU A 134 20.19 6.74 -19.78
N TRP A 135 19.96 7.82 -20.55
CA TRP A 135 20.14 7.80 -21.99
C TRP A 135 21.57 8.19 -22.40
N PRO A 136 22.08 7.68 -23.53
CA PRO A 136 23.38 8.08 -24.07
C PRO A 136 23.48 9.58 -24.32
N VAL A 137 22.39 10.18 -24.82
CA VAL A 137 22.23 11.62 -24.99
C VAL A 137 21.27 12.12 -23.93
N LYS A 138 21.79 12.81 -22.91
CA LYS A 138 21.03 13.26 -21.73
C LYS A 138 20.25 14.54 -22.00
N VAL A 139 19.30 14.49 -22.96
CA VAL A 139 18.44 15.62 -23.33
C VAL A 139 16.99 15.34 -22.92
N TYR A 140 16.30 16.38 -22.49
CA TYR A 140 14.87 16.30 -22.23
C TYR A 140 14.10 16.10 -23.53
N PRO A 141 13.05 15.26 -23.54
CA PRO A 141 12.11 15.23 -24.67
C PRO A 141 11.40 16.59 -24.79
N THR A 142 11.01 16.94 -26.02
CA THR A 142 10.34 18.21 -26.34
C THR A 142 8.92 17.97 -26.87
N ALA A 143 8.09 19.02 -26.92
CA ALA A 143 6.78 18.95 -27.56
C ALA A 143 6.88 18.45 -29.01
N ALA A 144 7.85 18.94 -29.78
CA ALA A 144 8.07 18.52 -31.17
C ALA A 144 8.43 17.04 -31.31
N ASP A 145 9.14 16.47 -30.34
CA ASP A 145 9.42 15.04 -30.31
C ASP A 145 8.16 14.21 -30.20
N LEU A 146 7.24 14.62 -29.31
CA LEU A 146 5.96 13.94 -29.11
C LEU A 146 5.03 14.16 -30.31
N ASP A 147 4.95 15.38 -30.84
CA ASP A 147 4.14 15.73 -32.03
C ASP A 147 4.56 14.93 -33.26
N SER A 148 5.86 14.57 -33.36
CA SER A 148 6.34 13.71 -34.46
C SER A 148 5.78 12.28 -34.41
N VAL A 149 5.18 11.88 -33.29
CA VAL A 149 4.60 10.54 -33.08
C VAL A 149 3.07 10.61 -32.98
N VAL A 150 2.55 11.55 -32.19
CA VAL A 150 1.12 11.77 -31.92
C VAL A 150 0.87 13.27 -31.90
N GLY A 151 0.41 13.83 -33.03
CA GLY A 151 0.13 15.27 -33.16
C GLY A 151 -1.32 15.66 -32.98
N ASP A 152 -2.25 14.72 -33.09
CA ASP A 152 -3.69 14.94 -33.13
C ASP A 152 -4.39 14.80 -31.77
N ARG A 153 -3.76 14.13 -30.81
CA ARG A 153 -4.27 13.90 -29.45
C ARG A 153 -3.33 14.47 -28.40
N PRO A 154 -3.86 15.00 -27.29
CA PRO A 154 -3.05 15.45 -26.17
C PRO A 154 -2.21 14.31 -25.55
N VAL A 155 -0.91 14.56 -25.37
CA VAL A 155 0.05 13.65 -24.77
C VAL A 155 0.76 14.37 -23.61
N VAL A 156 0.81 13.72 -22.44
CA VAL A 156 1.53 14.19 -21.25
C VAL A 156 2.35 13.04 -20.69
N LEU A 157 3.66 13.20 -20.62
CA LEU A 157 4.59 12.19 -20.15
C LEU A 157 5.38 12.71 -18.97
N GLU A 158 5.13 12.17 -17.78
CA GLU A 158 5.77 12.57 -16.54
C GLU A 158 7.13 11.87 -16.37
N ARG A 159 8.11 12.62 -15.86
CA ARG A 159 9.42 12.09 -15.50
C ARG A 159 9.32 11.16 -14.29
N VAL A 160 10.29 10.24 -14.17
CA VAL A 160 10.32 9.21 -13.11
C VAL A 160 10.20 9.78 -11.68
N ASP A 161 10.76 10.96 -11.44
CA ASP A 161 10.77 11.62 -10.13
C ASP A 161 9.53 12.49 -9.84
N GLY A 162 8.60 12.65 -10.82
CA GLY A 162 7.41 13.49 -10.65
C GLY A 162 7.67 15.00 -10.65
N HIS A 163 8.90 15.46 -10.93
CA HIS A 163 9.27 16.88 -10.91
C HIS A 163 9.30 17.55 -12.29
N ALA A 164 9.01 16.81 -13.36
CA ALA A 164 8.89 17.34 -14.70
C ALA A 164 7.89 16.52 -15.51
N LEU A 165 7.22 17.18 -16.46
CA LEU A 165 6.49 16.53 -17.51
C LEU A 165 6.81 17.17 -18.86
N VAL A 166 6.68 16.40 -19.94
CA VAL A 166 6.67 16.91 -21.31
C VAL A 166 5.27 16.75 -21.89
N ALA A 167 4.77 17.83 -22.50
CA ALA A 167 3.47 17.88 -23.14
C ALA A 167 3.62 18.19 -24.63
N ASN A 168 2.83 17.51 -25.48
CA ASN A 168 2.81 17.81 -26.91
C ASN A 168 1.99 19.08 -27.24
N GLY A 169 2.04 19.54 -28.48
CA GLY A 169 1.32 20.74 -28.93
C GLY A 169 -0.18 20.68 -28.69
N ALA A 170 -0.81 19.52 -28.84
CA ALA A 170 -2.24 19.34 -28.57
C ALA A 170 -2.58 19.50 -27.08
N ALA A 171 -1.77 18.96 -26.17
CA ALA A 171 -1.96 19.12 -24.73
C ALA A 171 -1.71 20.56 -24.26
N ILE A 172 -0.66 21.21 -24.76
CA ILE A 172 -0.33 22.61 -24.49
C ILE A 172 -1.50 23.53 -24.93
N LYS A 173 -2.04 23.30 -26.13
CA LYS A 173 -3.21 24.02 -26.65
C LYS A 173 -4.45 23.80 -25.78
N ALA A 174 -4.72 22.54 -25.38
CA ALA A 174 -5.86 22.21 -24.52
C ALA A 174 -5.75 22.89 -23.14
N ALA A 175 -4.54 23.06 -22.64
CA ALA A 175 -4.25 23.77 -21.39
C ALA A 175 -4.32 25.31 -21.51
N GLY A 176 -4.51 25.85 -22.73
CA GLY A 176 -4.50 27.29 -22.97
C GLY A 176 -3.13 27.96 -22.74
N VAL A 177 -2.07 27.16 -22.70
CA VAL A 177 -0.70 27.64 -22.54
C VAL A 177 -0.16 28.16 -23.86
N THR A 178 0.49 29.32 -23.85
CA THR A 178 1.06 29.99 -25.02
C THR A 178 2.50 30.41 -24.75
N ALA A 179 3.20 30.87 -25.78
CA ALA A 179 4.55 31.44 -25.61
C ALA A 179 4.59 32.67 -24.68
N ALA A 180 3.45 33.35 -24.47
CA ALA A 180 3.33 34.47 -23.56
C ALA A 180 2.96 34.06 -22.12
N THR A 181 2.65 32.80 -21.86
CA THR A 181 2.31 32.30 -20.51
C THR A 181 3.55 32.32 -19.62
N PRO A 182 3.55 33.12 -18.52
CA PRO A 182 4.71 33.17 -17.63
C PRO A 182 4.82 31.86 -16.86
N ALA A 183 6.04 31.42 -16.62
CA ALA A 183 6.28 30.33 -15.68
C ALA A 183 5.87 30.80 -14.27
N PRO A 184 5.12 30.00 -13.49
CA PRO A 184 4.79 30.35 -12.11
C PRO A 184 6.06 30.35 -11.25
N SER A 185 5.99 31.03 -10.09
CA SER A 185 7.08 30.99 -9.12
C SER A 185 7.38 29.55 -8.70
N GLY A 186 8.65 29.16 -8.72
CA GLY A 186 9.08 27.78 -8.47
C GLY A 186 8.85 26.83 -9.65
N GLY A 187 8.51 27.33 -10.86
CA GLY A 187 8.33 26.51 -12.05
C GLY A 187 9.18 27.00 -13.22
N ARG A 188 9.37 26.13 -14.23
CA ARG A 188 10.06 26.43 -15.50
C ARG A 188 9.30 25.81 -16.67
N ILE A 189 9.24 26.57 -17.78
CA ILE A 189 8.64 26.11 -19.05
C ILE A 189 9.70 26.23 -20.14
N GLU A 190 9.94 25.15 -20.89
CA GLU A 190 10.94 25.15 -21.96
C GLU A 190 10.60 24.08 -23.03
N ASN A 191 10.30 24.47 -24.26
CA ASN A 191 10.10 23.56 -25.41
C ASN A 191 9.08 22.42 -25.14
N GLY A 192 8.03 22.69 -24.38
CA GLY A 192 7.02 21.68 -23.99
C GLY A 192 7.36 20.91 -22.72
N LEU A 193 8.52 21.15 -22.12
CA LEU A 193 8.88 20.69 -20.78
C LEU A 193 8.31 21.66 -19.74
N PHE A 194 7.66 21.11 -18.74
CA PHE A 194 7.11 21.82 -17.58
C PHE A 194 7.72 21.23 -16.31
N VAL A 195 8.34 22.06 -15.47
CA VAL A 195 9.07 21.62 -14.29
C VAL A 195 8.40 22.19 -13.03
N ASP A 196 8.28 21.37 -11.99
CA ASP A 196 7.74 21.70 -10.66
C ASP A 196 6.39 22.44 -10.75
N ALA A 197 6.27 23.65 -10.20
CA ALA A 197 5.02 24.39 -10.18
C ALA A 197 4.41 24.65 -11.57
N ALA A 198 5.21 24.60 -12.64
CA ALA A 198 4.70 24.76 -14.00
C ALA A 198 3.89 23.55 -14.50
N MET A 199 4.11 22.36 -13.93
CA MET A 199 3.36 21.15 -14.29
C MET A 199 1.85 21.33 -14.10
N GLU A 200 1.46 22.09 -13.11
CA GLU A 200 0.05 22.35 -12.79
C GLU A 200 -0.71 23.05 -13.92
N LEU A 201 -0.02 23.83 -14.76
CA LEU A 201 -0.62 24.45 -15.94
C LEU A 201 -1.18 23.40 -16.92
N ILE A 202 -0.49 22.27 -17.06
CA ILE A 202 -0.90 21.15 -17.92
C ILE A 202 -1.85 20.21 -17.18
N ASN A 203 -1.54 19.86 -15.93
CA ASN A 203 -2.29 18.87 -15.14
C ASN A 203 -3.75 19.27 -14.96
N LYS A 204 -4.05 20.57 -14.80
CA LYS A 204 -5.43 21.09 -14.74
C LYS A 204 -6.25 20.85 -16.00
N ALA A 205 -5.61 20.71 -17.14
CA ALA A 205 -6.29 20.46 -18.41
C ALA A 205 -6.52 18.96 -18.68
N VAL A 206 -5.80 18.09 -17.98
CA VAL A 206 -6.02 16.63 -18.09
C VAL A 206 -7.43 16.34 -17.54
N PRO A 207 -8.31 15.73 -18.34
CA PRO A 207 -9.68 15.45 -17.90
C PRO A 207 -9.69 14.51 -16.70
N ALA A 208 -10.61 14.75 -15.76
CA ALA A 208 -10.86 13.79 -14.71
C ALA A 208 -11.29 12.42 -15.31
N PRO A 209 -10.87 11.31 -14.71
CA PRO A 209 -11.23 9.99 -15.18
C PRO A 209 -12.74 9.79 -15.20
N THR A 210 -13.24 9.14 -16.24
CA THR A 210 -14.64 8.72 -16.33
C THR A 210 -14.93 7.57 -15.35
N PRO A 211 -16.20 7.31 -15.01
CA PRO A 211 -16.55 6.14 -14.19
C PRO A 211 -16.05 4.82 -14.77
N ALA A 212 -16.05 4.66 -16.09
CA ALA A 212 -15.55 3.45 -16.75
C ALA A 212 -14.03 3.28 -16.62
N GLU A 213 -13.27 4.38 -16.75
CA GLU A 213 -11.81 4.38 -16.54
C GLU A 213 -11.45 4.06 -15.08
N LEU A 214 -12.21 4.61 -14.11
CA LEU A 214 -12.05 4.27 -12.70
C LEU A 214 -12.34 2.78 -12.42
N ASP A 215 -13.40 2.23 -13.04
CA ASP A 215 -13.74 0.80 -12.88
C ASP A 215 -12.65 -0.10 -13.48
N GLN A 216 -12.07 0.26 -14.62
CA GLN A 216 -10.94 -0.45 -15.25
C GLN A 216 -9.67 -0.36 -14.38
N ALA A 217 -9.36 0.82 -13.84
CA ALA A 217 -8.22 1.02 -12.95
C ALA A 217 -8.36 0.18 -11.67
N LEU A 218 -9.54 0.17 -11.06
CA LEU A 218 -9.81 -0.67 -9.88
C LEU A 218 -9.65 -2.17 -10.18
N ALA A 219 -10.17 -2.64 -11.31
CA ALA A 219 -10.03 -4.03 -11.72
C ALA A 219 -8.56 -4.41 -11.91
N LYS A 220 -7.78 -3.55 -12.60
CA LYS A 220 -6.35 -3.78 -12.83
C LYS A 220 -5.53 -3.73 -11.55
N ALA A 221 -5.84 -2.80 -10.64
CA ALA A 221 -5.20 -2.75 -9.33
C ALA A 221 -5.41 -4.05 -8.53
N GLN A 222 -6.64 -4.57 -8.48
CA GLN A 222 -6.94 -5.83 -7.80
C GLN A 222 -6.16 -7.01 -8.39
N GLU A 223 -6.09 -7.12 -9.72
CA GLU A 223 -5.30 -8.16 -10.40
C GLU A 223 -3.83 -8.13 -9.94
N ILE A 224 -3.22 -6.93 -9.92
CA ILE A 224 -1.83 -6.75 -9.51
C ILE A 224 -1.65 -7.12 -8.02
N LEU A 225 -2.51 -6.60 -7.14
CA LEU A 225 -2.44 -6.85 -5.71
C LEU A 225 -2.53 -8.34 -5.39
N LEU A 226 -3.49 -9.03 -6.00
CA LEU A 226 -3.68 -10.48 -5.82
C LEU A 226 -2.49 -11.28 -6.35
N SER A 227 -1.83 -10.83 -7.42
CA SER A 227 -0.63 -11.49 -7.96
C SER A 227 0.57 -11.43 -6.99
N TYR A 228 0.56 -10.49 -6.07
CA TYR A 228 1.54 -10.36 -4.99
C TYR A 228 1.04 -10.87 -3.63
N GLY A 229 -0.14 -11.50 -3.59
CA GLY A 229 -0.68 -12.06 -2.36
C GLY A 229 -1.28 -11.04 -1.39
N ILE A 230 -1.53 -9.83 -1.85
CA ILE A 230 -2.21 -8.79 -1.06
C ILE A 230 -3.71 -9.06 -1.08
N THR A 231 -4.25 -9.40 0.08
CA THR A 231 -5.69 -9.69 0.27
C THR A 231 -6.45 -8.55 0.90
N GLY A 232 -5.74 -7.61 1.53
CA GLY A 232 -6.32 -6.43 2.16
C GLY A 232 -5.43 -5.18 1.97
N VAL A 233 -6.05 -4.01 1.90
CA VAL A 233 -5.34 -2.73 1.70
C VAL A 233 -5.94 -1.62 2.55
N GLY A 234 -5.10 -0.86 3.26
CA GLY A 234 -5.41 0.49 3.73
C GLY A 234 -5.33 1.47 2.56
N SER A 235 -6.45 1.73 1.88
CA SER A 235 -6.49 2.59 0.68
C SER A 235 -6.52 4.06 1.08
N MET A 236 -5.41 4.77 0.88
CA MET A 236 -5.21 6.15 1.30
C MET A 236 -5.67 7.16 0.25
N SER A 237 -6.01 8.37 0.71
CA SER A 237 -6.34 9.53 -0.14
C SER A 237 -7.44 9.25 -1.17
N THR A 238 -8.45 8.48 -0.76
CA THR A 238 -9.54 8.06 -1.65
C THR A 238 -10.47 9.23 -1.94
N SER A 239 -10.64 9.54 -3.22
CA SER A 239 -11.59 10.55 -3.71
C SER A 239 -13.03 10.02 -3.74
N LEU A 240 -14.01 10.92 -3.95
CA LEU A 240 -15.41 10.52 -4.16
C LEU A 240 -15.58 9.64 -5.41
N GLY A 241 -14.81 9.94 -6.48
CA GLY A 241 -14.82 9.13 -7.70
C GLY A 241 -14.37 7.70 -7.44
N ASP A 242 -13.27 7.55 -6.70
CA ASP A 242 -12.69 6.26 -6.31
C ASP A 242 -13.64 5.47 -5.40
N TRP A 243 -14.19 6.12 -4.37
CA TRP A 243 -15.18 5.53 -3.49
C TRP A 243 -16.39 4.98 -4.25
N ASN A 244 -16.90 5.76 -5.20
CA ASN A 244 -18.03 5.35 -6.03
C ASN A 244 -17.65 4.19 -6.98
N ALA A 245 -16.43 4.14 -7.52
CA ALA A 245 -15.94 2.99 -8.29
C ALA A 245 -15.86 1.72 -7.44
N MET A 246 -15.34 1.83 -6.20
CA MET A 246 -15.29 0.72 -5.25
C MET A 246 -16.70 0.21 -4.92
N LYS A 247 -17.66 1.11 -4.72
CA LYS A 247 -19.08 0.74 -4.51
C LYS A 247 -19.68 0.03 -5.72
N ARG A 248 -19.52 0.57 -6.93
CA ARG A 248 -20.01 -0.11 -8.17
C ARG A 248 -19.40 -1.51 -8.33
N ALA A 249 -18.11 -1.66 -8.02
CA ALA A 249 -17.49 -2.98 -8.03
C ALA A 249 -18.08 -3.91 -6.98
N GLY A 250 -18.40 -3.39 -5.79
CA GLY A 250 -19.08 -4.12 -4.72
C GLY A 250 -20.49 -4.54 -5.10
N ASP A 251 -21.30 -3.62 -5.62
CA ASP A 251 -22.67 -3.87 -6.11
C ASP A 251 -22.69 -4.96 -7.20
N ALA A 252 -21.65 -5.02 -8.01
CA ALA A 252 -21.47 -6.02 -9.07
C ALA A 252 -20.78 -7.32 -8.61
N GLY A 253 -20.43 -7.46 -7.32
CA GLY A 253 -19.73 -8.64 -6.79
C GLY A 253 -18.28 -8.79 -7.29
N ARG A 254 -17.65 -7.71 -7.74
CA ARG A 254 -16.30 -7.69 -8.35
C ARG A 254 -15.18 -7.26 -7.41
N LEU A 255 -15.48 -6.99 -6.14
CA LEU A 255 -14.45 -6.75 -5.13
C LEU A 255 -13.84 -8.07 -4.68
N GLN A 256 -12.57 -8.26 -4.97
CA GLN A 256 -11.79 -9.45 -4.59
C GLN A 256 -10.82 -9.17 -3.45
N VAL A 257 -10.32 -7.94 -3.34
CA VAL A 257 -9.46 -7.46 -2.25
C VAL A 257 -10.31 -6.75 -1.20
N ARG A 258 -9.93 -6.83 0.09
CA ARG A 258 -10.59 -6.08 1.15
C ARG A 258 -10.01 -4.68 1.26
N LEU A 259 -10.85 -3.67 1.15
CA LEU A 259 -10.47 -2.26 1.11
C LEU A 259 -10.90 -1.55 2.39
N MET A 260 -9.93 -1.17 3.22
CA MET A 260 -10.09 -0.30 4.37
C MET A 260 -9.73 1.13 3.93
N VAL A 261 -10.74 1.92 3.62
CA VAL A 261 -10.59 3.19 2.91
C VAL A 261 -10.38 4.36 3.86
N TYR A 262 -9.46 5.24 3.50
CA TYR A 262 -9.21 6.54 4.14
C TYR A 262 -9.48 7.64 3.11
N ALA A 263 -10.48 8.48 3.40
CA ALA A 263 -10.86 9.59 2.54
C ALA A 263 -9.74 10.63 2.42
N ASP A 264 -9.64 11.26 1.27
CA ASP A 264 -8.73 12.37 1.04
C ASP A 264 -9.23 13.63 1.76
N GLU A 265 -8.62 13.93 2.90
CA GLU A 265 -9.03 15.00 3.80
C GLU A 265 -10.54 14.96 4.10
N LEU A 266 -11.18 16.07 4.29
CA LEU A 266 -12.60 16.16 4.60
C LEU A 266 -13.51 16.07 3.36
N LYS A 267 -12.95 15.78 2.18
CA LYS A 267 -13.65 15.89 0.89
C LYS A 267 -14.81 14.90 0.71
N LEU A 268 -14.76 13.75 1.38
CA LEU A 268 -15.87 12.78 1.35
C LEU A 268 -16.97 13.04 2.40
N LEU A 269 -16.75 13.91 3.39
CA LEU A 269 -17.71 14.13 4.48
C LEU A 269 -19.11 14.57 4.04
N PRO A 270 -19.29 15.37 2.97
CA PRO A 270 -20.63 15.72 2.51
C PRO A 270 -21.46 14.51 2.11
N GLU A 271 -20.83 13.48 1.52
CA GLU A 271 -21.50 12.27 1.02
C GLU A 271 -21.50 11.14 2.05
N VAL A 272 -20.41 11.01 2.82
CA VAL A 272 -20.25 9.95 3.82
C VAL A 272 -19.79 10.57 5.15
N PRO A 273 -20.75 11.07 5.97
CA PRO A 273 -20.44 11.90 7.14
C PRO A 273 -19.90 11.11 8.35
N ARG A 274 -19.89 9.78 8.29
CA ARG A 274 -19.41 8.88 9.36
C ARG A 274 -18.75 7.64 8.76
N PRO A 275 -17.89 6.94 9.51
CA PRO A 275 -17.34 5.64 9.07
C PRO A 275 -18.49 4.68 8.73
N THR A 276 -18.27 3.86 7.71
CA THR A 276 -19.26 2.85 7.33
C THR A 276 -19.05 1.54 8.13
N PRO A 277 -20.10 0.73 8.32
CA PRO A 277 -19.87 -0.68 8.62
C PRO A 277 -19.14 -1.34 7.45
N TRP A 278 -18.73 -2.60 7.63
CA TRP A 278 -18.27 -3.41 6.52
C TRP A 278 -19.41 -3.65 5.52
N LEU A 279 -19.11 -3.49 4.24
CA LEU A 279 -20.00 -3.64 3.10
C LEU A 279 -19.54 -4.82 2.23
N TYR A 280 -20.46 -5.38 1.43
CA TYR A 280 -20.17 -6.38 0.39
C TYR A 280 -19.42 -7.62 0.91
N GLY A 281 -19.94 -8.24 1.96
CA GLY A 281 -19.30 -9.42 2.57
C GLY A 281 -17.92 -9.10 3.14
N ASP A 282 -17.82 -7.98 3.84
CA ASP A 282 -16.59 -7.48 4.46
C ASP A 282 -15.45 -7.19 3.44
N ARG A 283 -15.83 -6.65 2.26
CA ARG A 283 -14.87 -6.29 1.20
C ARG A 283 -14.57 -4.79 1.13
N LEU A 284 -15.43 -3.93 1.67
CA LEU A 284 -15.27 -2.48 1.60
C LEU A 284 -15.70 -1.82 2.91
N ARG A 285 -14.90 -0.88 3.37
CA ARG A 285 -15.23 -0.06 4.54
C ARG A 285 -14.55 1.29 4.46
N LEU A 286 -15.26 2.39 4.71
CA LEU A 286 -14.66 3.68 4.97
C LEU A 286 -14.35 3.78 6.47
N VAL A 287 -13.06 3.76 6.81
CA VAL A 287 -12.56 3.70 8.20
C VAL A 287 -12.16 5.07 8.70
N GLY A 288 -11.45 5.84 7.88
CA GLY A 288 -10.75 7.00 8.35
C GLY A 288 -10.59 8.11 7.32
N ILE A 289 -9.84 9.11 7.71
CA ILE A 289 -9.49 10.27 6.89
C ILE A 289 -7.98 10.43 6.89
N LYS A 290 -7.40 10.65 5.69
CA LYS A 290 -5.97 10.91 5.47
C LYS A 290 -5.72 12.42 5.40
N PHE A 291 -4.76 12.90 6.21
CA PHE A 291 -4.23 14.25 6.18
C PHE A 291 -2.73 14.27 5.88
N TYR A 292 -2.18 15.46 5.67
CA TYR A 292 -0.78 15.67 5.34
C TYR A 292 -0.20 16.79 6.22
N ALA A 293 0.90 16.52 6.93
CA ALA A 293 1.57 17.51 7.77
C ALA A 293 2.73 18.19 7.03
N ASP A 294 3.39 17.46 6.12
CA ASP A 294 4.56 17.91 5.36
C ASP A 294 4.68 17.22 4.00
N GLY A 295 5.79 17.44 3.31
CA GLY A 295 6.13 16.82 2.04
C GLY A 295 7.19 15.73 2.18
N ALA A 296 7.75 15.27 1.04
CA ALA A 296 8.72 14.20 0.97
C ALA A 296 10.16 14.64 1.32
N LEU A 297 10.96 13.70 1.85
CA LEU A 297 12.36 13.95 2.21
C LEU A 297 13.24 14.24 0.98
N GLY A 298 13.00 13.53 -0.12
CA GLY A 298 13.79 13.63 -1.35
C GLY A 298 13.76 15.01 -1.99
N SER A 299 12.59 15.64 -2.05
CA SER A 299 12.38 16.99 -2.57
C SER A 299 12.69 18.10 -1.56
N ARG A 300 13.16 17.78 -0.37
CA ARG A 300 13.31 18.69 0.78
C ARG A 300 11.98 19.32 1.22
N GLY A 301 10.87 18.61 1.00
CA GLY A 301 9.55 18.99 1.49
C GLY A 301 9.26 18.54 2.93
N ALA A 302 9.94 17.49 3.40
CA ALA A 302 9.76 17.00 4.77
C ALA A 302 10.19 18.07 5.79
N TRP A 303 9.28 18.36 6.75
CA TRP A 303 9.51 19.43 7.71
C TRP A 303 10.37 18.97 8.89
N LEU A 304 11.57 19.57 8.99
CA LEU A 304 12.59 19.19 9.95
C LEU A 304 12.73 20.21 11.08
N LYS A 305 13.05 19.73 12.29
CA LYS A 305 13.40 20.57 13.46
C LYS A 305 14.65 21.42 13.20
N GLN A 306 15.57 20.91 12.38
CA GLN A 306 16.80 21.59 11.97
C GLN A 306 16.90 21.65 10.44
N PRO A 307 17.65 22.62 9.88
CA PRO A 307 17.83 22.71 8.43
C PRO A 307 18.38 21.41 7.82
N TYR A 308 18.10 21.21 6.54
CA TYR A 308 18.71 20.15 5.74
C TYR A 308 20.23 20.29 5.72
N ALA A 309 20.97 19.18 5.83
CA ALA A 309 22.42 19.21 5.82
C ALA A 309 22.98 19.67 4.47
N ASP A 310 22.27 19.34 3.39
CA ASP A 310 22.60 19.73 2.00
C ASP A 310 21.71 20.89 1.47
N GLY A 311 21.08 21.66 2.38
CA GLY A 311 20.21 22.80 2.09
C GLY A 311 19.99 23.63 3.35
N PRO A 312 21.04 24.27 3.89
CA PRO A 312 21.00 24.88 5.22
C PRO A 312 20.05 26.10 5.33
N GLU A 313 19.52 26.57 4.21
CA GLU A 313 18.51 27.63 4.12
C GLU A 313 17.08 27.11 4.34
N SER A 314 16.86 25.79 4.28
CA SER A 314 15.54 25.18 4.33
C SER A 314 15.39 24.19 5.48
N ARG A 315 14.19 24.17 6.06
CA ARG A 315 13.72 23.13 6.99
C ARG A 315 12.56 22.31 6.43
N GLY A 316 12.24 22.46 5.15
CA GLY A 316 11.07 21.84 4.53
C GLY A 316 9.81 22.69 4.66
N LEU A 317 8.65 22.03 4.52
CA LEU A 317 7.36 22.67 4.39
C LEU A 317 6.41 22.19 5.49
N GLN A 318 5.96 23.08 6.34
CA GLN A 318 4.82 22.84 7.22
C GLN A 318 3.55 23.14 6.44
N PHE A 319 2.68 22.14 6.22
CA PHE A 319 1.45 22.35 5.44
C PHE A 319 0.35 23.03 6.26
N HIS A 320 0.28 22.74 7.55
CA HIS A 320 -0.71 23.30 8.46
C HIS A 320 -0.06 23.75 9.77
N SER A 321 -0.52 24.86 10.31
CA SER A 321 -0.19 25.23 11.71
C SER A 321 -0.74 24.17 12.68
N ASP A 322 -0.24 24.15 13.92
CA ASP A 322 -0.71 23.23 14.96
C ASP A 322 -2.23 23.35 15.21
N ALA A 323 -2.75 24.60 15.19
CA ALA A 323 -4.17 24.86 15.37
C ALA A 323 -5.02 24.37 14.20
N GLU A 324 -4.56 24.53 12.96
CA GLU A 324 -5.24 24.04 11.76
C GLU A 324 -5.24 22.51 11.73
N MET A 325 -4.09 21.87 11.94
CA MET A 325 -3.99 20.39 11.98
C MET A 325 -4.89 19.81 13.07
N LEU A 326 -4.90 20.42 14.27
CA LEU A 326 -5.80 19.99 15.35
C LEU A 326 -7.28 20.17 14.95
N SER A 327 -7.64 21.29 14.32
CA SER A 327 -9.02 21.53 13.87
C SER A 327 -9.47 20.53 12.81
N LEU A 328 -8.63 20.21 11.84
CA LEU A 328 -8.91 19.22 10.79
C LEU A 328 -9.09 17.82 11.39
N ALA A 329 -8.15 17.41 12.24
CA ALA A 329 -8.18 16.10 12.89
C ALA A 329 -9.37 15.97 13.86
N ASP A 330 -9.74 17.03 14.57
CA ASP A 330 -10.90 17.09 15.47
C ASP A 330 -12.23 16.93 14.70
N GLN A 331 -12.35 17.54 13.53
CA GLN A 331 -13.53 17.38 12.67
C GLN A 331 -13.74 15.92 12.22
N ALA A 332 -12.67 15.20 11.93
CA ALA A 332 -12.71 13.77 11.61
C ALA A 332 -13.04 12.94 12.85
N ALA A 333 -12.31 13.14 13.94
CA ALA A 333 -12.43 12.39 15.19
C ALA A 333 -13.80 12.52 15.84
N SER A 334 -14.41 13.74 15.82
CA SER A 334 -15.75 14.00 16.35
C SER A 334 -16.86 13.25 15.63
N ARG A 335 -16.62 12.87 14.38
CA ARG A 335 -17.53 12.04 13.56
C ARG A 335 -17.27 10.54 13.67
N GLY A 336 -16.27 10.14 14.47
CA GLY A 336 -15.91 8.75 14.70
C GLY A 336 -14.91 8.17 13.71
N PHE A 337 -14.36 8.97 12.80
CA PHE A 337 -13.32 8.50 11.90
C PHE A 337 -11.99 8.29 12.62
N GLN A 338 -11.25 7.30 12.19
CA GLN A 338 -9.83 7.19 12.47
C GLN A 338 -9.09 8.31 11.71
N VAL A 339 -8.06 8.89 12.32
CA VAL A 339 -7.21 9.87 11.67
C VAL A 339 -5.88 9.25 11.30
N ALA A 340 -5.50 9.38 10.04
CA ALA A 340 -4.22 8.96 9.49
C ALA A 340 -3.53 10.19 8.90
N THR A 341 -2.33 10.54 9.39
CA THR A 341 -1.64 11.74 8.95
C THR A 341 -0.25 11.41 8.41
N HIS A 342 0.02 11.81 7.16
CA HIS A 342 1.35 11.79 6.58
C HIS A 342 2.27 12.72 7.37
N ALA A 343 3.36 12.19 7.88
CA ALA A 343 4.42 12.95 8.52
C ALA A 343 5.78 12.25 8.30
N ILE A 344 6.66 12.89 7.56
CA ILE A 344 7.99 12.37 7.21
C ILE A 344 9.07 12.99 8.07
N GLY A 345 9.11 14.32 8.17
CA GLY A 345 10.12 15.03 8.95
C GLY A 345 9.89 14.96 10.46
N ASP A 346 10.95 15.12 11.23
CA ASP A 346 10.92 15.04 12.70
C ASP A 346 10.09 16.17 13.35
N ALA A 347 9.99 17.34 12.71
CA ALA A 347 9.11 18.42 13.16
C ALA A 347 7.63 18.08 12.87
N ALA A 348 7.33 17.54 11.69
CA ALA A 348 5.98 17.10 11.34
C ALA A 348 5.51 15.96 12.24
N ASN A 349 6.37 14.98 12.50
CA ASN A 349 6.07 13.90 13.43
C ASN A 349 5.79 14.42 14.85
N ALA A 350 6.57 15.37 15.34
CA ALA A 350 6.35 15.98 16.66
C ALA A 350 5.01 16.73 16.72
N GLN A 351 4.64 17.47 15.65
CA GLN A 351 3.36 18.16 15.54
C GLN A 351 2.20 17.17 15.61
N VAL A 352 2.23 16.11 14.77
CA VAL A 352 1.14 15.12 14.69
C VAL A 352 0.99 14.35 16.00
N ILE A 353 2.09 13.98 16.66
CA ILE A 353 2.06 13.37 17.99
C ILE A 353 1.38 14.32 18.98
N GLY A 354 1.74 15.60 19.01
CA GLY A 354 1.13 16.59 19.90
C GLY A 354 -0.37 16.79 19.65
N VAL A 355 -0.80 16.74 18.40
CA VAL A 355 -2.23 16.76 18.01
C VAL A 355 -2.94 15.53 18.53
N TYR A 356 -2.38 14.34 18.30
CA TYR A 356 -3.00 13.08 18.70
C TYR A 356 -3.05 12.88 20.22
N GLU A 357 -2.08 13.40 20.96
CA GLU A 357 -2.15 13.46 22.43
C GLU A 357 -3.32 14.31 22.91
N GLN A 358 -3.63 15.42 22.23
CA GLN A 358 -4.78 16.26 22.55
C GLN A 358 -6.09 15.54 22.20
N LEU A 359 -6.16 14.91 21.02
CA LEU A 359 -7.34 14.14 20.61
C LEU A 359 -7.58 12.93 21.52
N ALA A 360 -6.53 12.23 21.96
CA ALA A 360 -6.65 11.08 22.88
C ALA A 360 -7.27 11.49 24.23
N ARG A 361 -6.95 12.70 24.73
CA ARG A 361 -7.60 13.27 25.93
C ARG A 361 -9.08 13.62 25.69
N LYS A 362 -9.40 14.17 24.51
CA LYS A 362 -10.75 14.60 24.14
C LYS A 362 -11.68 13.45 23.76
N TYR A 363 -11.13 12.43 23.11
CA TYR A 363 -11.86 11.26 22.59
C TYR A 363 -11.25 9.96 23.18
N PRO A 364 -11.56 9.62 24.43
CA PRO A 364 -11.01 8.43 25.07
C PRO A 364 -11.44 7.14 24.38
N GLY A 365 -10.70 6.06 24.59
CA GLY A 365 -10.92 4.74 24.02
C GLY A 365 -9.91 4.39 22.92
N ASP A 366 -10.12 3.23 22.29
CA ASP A 366 -9.24 2.73 21.25
C ASP A 366 -9.53 3.45 19.92
N ARG A 367 -8.71 4.44 19.59
CA ARG A 367 -8.85 5.27 18.38
C ARG A 367 -7.84 4.92 17.30
N ARG A 368 -6.71 4.32 17.69
CA ARG A 368 -5.66 3.86 16.77
C ARG A 368 -5.23 4.96 15.80
N TRP A 369 -4.92 6.13 16.34
CA TRP A 369 -4.39 7.23 15.53
C TRP A 369 -3.18 6.76 14.74
N ARG A 370 -3.09 7.14 13.44
CA ARG A 370 -2.03 6.64 12.57
C ARG A 370 -1.14 7.79 12.13
N ILE A 371 0.16 7.59 12.23
CA ILE A 371 1.16 8.40 11.52
C ILE A 371 1.65 7.57 10.35
N GLU A 372 1.41 8.09 9.16
CA GLU A 372 1.84 7.46 7.93
C GLU A 372 3.27 7.90 7.61
N HIS A 373 4.07 6.96 7.18
CA HIS A 373 5.49 7.02 6.89
C HIS A 373 6.36 7.05 8.14
N PHE A 374 6.21 7.98 9.05
CA PHE A 374 7.02 8.10 10.26
C PHE A 374 8.52 7.87 9.96
N GLN A 375 9.00 8.48 8.85
CA GLN A 375 10.30 8.16 8.28
C GLN A 375 11.46 8.67 9.12
N ILE A 376 11.40 9.94 9.51
CA ILE A 376 12.42 10.61 10.32
C ILE A 376 11.76 11.09 11.59
N ALA A 377 12.10 10.49 12.70
CA ALA A 377 11.58 10.86 14.01
C ALA A 377 12.70 11.35 14.92
N ASP A 378 12.40 12.30 15.78
CA ASP A 378 13.29 12.57 16.92
C ASP A 378 13.19 11.38 17.88
N PRO A 379 14.31 10.73 18.27
CA PRO A 379 14.28 9.62 19.23
C PRO A 379 13.54 9.93 20.54
N ALA A 380 13.50 11.21 20.95
CA ALA A 380 12.78 11.65 22.14
C ALA A 380 11.25 11.61 21.98
N ASP A 381 10.74 11.65 20.73
CA ASP A 381 9.31 11.63 20.45
C ASP A 381 8.74 10.20 20.33
N ILE A 382 9.58 9.20 20.00
CA ILE A 382 9.14 7.81 19.80
C ILE A 382 8.44 7.21 21.04
N PRO A 383 8.90 7.41 22.27
CA PRO A 383 8.22 6.89 23.47
C PRO A 383 6.82 7.45 23.71
N ARG A 384 6.45 8.54 23.06
CA ARG A 384 5.12 9.18 23.17
C ARG A 384 4.04 8.46 22.39
N LEU A 385 4.39 7.62 21.41
CA LEU A 385 3.45 6.92 20.54
C LEU A 385 2.53 5.98 21.34
N ALA A 386 3.12 5.07 22.12
CA ALA A 386 2.37 4.03 22.83
C ALA A 386 1.34 4.60 23.83
N PRO A 387 1.68 5.56 24.72
CA PRO A 387 0.71 6.15 25.64
C PRO A 387 -0.46 6.86 24.96
N ALA A 388 -0.23 7.42 23.77
CA ALA A 388 -1.26 8.10 22.98
C ALA A 388 -2.06 7.15 22.05
N GLY A 389 -1.76 5.83 22.05
CA GLY A 389 -2.41 4.85 21.17
C GLY A 389 -2.10 5.07 19.69
N ILE A 390 -0.93 5.63 19.39
CA ILE A 390 -0.51 5.96 18.02
C ILE A 390 0.16 4.74 17.38
N ILE A 391 -0.20 4.47 16.13
CA ILE A 391 0.37 3.43 15.28
C ILE A 391 1.34 4.07 14.30
N ALA A 392 2.55 3.56 14.17
CA ALA A 392 3.47 3.90 13.11
C ALA A 392 3.18 3.01 11.89
N SER A 393 2.70 3.61 10.80
CA SER A 393 2.42 2.94 9.53
C SER A 393 3.56 3.25 8.56
N MET A 394 4.45 2.29 8.35
CA MET A 394 5.74 2.53 7.71
C MET A 394 5.95 1.64 6.47
N GLN A 395 6.91 2.00 5.62
CA GLN A 395 7.20 1.32 4.36
C GLN A 395 8.66 0.86 4.36
N PRO A 396 8.90 -0.47 4.49
CA PRO A 396 10.28 -0.96 4.54
C PRO A 396 11.10 -0.72 3.27
N THR A 397 10.47 -0.71 2.11
CA THR A 397 11.13 -0.42 0.82
C THR A 397 11.61 1.02 0.72
N HIS A 398 10.91 1.99 1.32
CA HIS A 398 11.38 3.38 1.37
C HIS A 398 12.76 3.48 2.03
N GLN A 399 13.05 2.68 3.05
CA GLN A 399 14.38 2.69 3.67
C GLN A 399 15.48 2.29 2.67
N THR A 400 15.21 1.31 1.81
CA THR A 400 16.22 0.83 0.87
C THR A 400 16.41 1.77 -0.33
N SER A 401 15.33 2.38 -0.81
CA SER A 401 15.37 3.35 -1.89
C SER A 401 15.94 4.71 -1.45
N ASP A 402 15.62 5.13 -0.22
CA ASP A 402 15.93 6.48 0.27
C ASP A 402 17.29 6.60 0.94
N ARG A 403 17.92 5.53 1.43
CA ARG A 403 19.07 5.58 2.35
C ARG A 403 20.17 6.56 1.94
N LEU A 404 20.60 6.50 0.67
CA LEU A 404 21.70 7.36 0.17
C LEU A 404 21.27 8.83 0.11
N MET A 405 20.02 9.08 -0.18
CA MET A 405 19.44 10.40 -0.20
C MET A 405 19.22 10.90 1.24
N ALA A 406 18.70 10.06 2.13
CA ALA A 406 18.45 10.39 3.53
C ALA A 406 19.76 10.82 4.26
N GLU A 407 20.86 10.11 4.04
CA GLU A 407 22.18 10.50 4.57
C GLU A 407 22.62 11.89 4.13
N LYS A 408 22.40 12.26 2.85
CA LYS A 408 22.71 13.59 2.33
C LYS A 408 21.82 14.67 2.93
N ARG A 409 20.50 14.38 3.06
CA ARG A 409 19.51 15.33 3.57
C ARG A 409 19.70 15.65 5.05
N LEU A 410 20.02 14.63 5.85
CA LEU A 410 20.07 14.75 7.31
C LEU A 410 21.49 14.98 7.85
N GLY A 411 22.51 14.48 7.15
CA GLY A 411 23.84 14.31 7.69
C GLY A 411 23.95 13.10 8.65
N PRO A 412 25.16 12.64 8.96
CA PRO A 412 25.39 11.40 9.71
C PRO A 412 24.85 11.44 11.14
N ASP A 413 24.82 12.61 11.78
CA ASP A 413 24.49 12.76 13.21
C ASP A 413 22.97 12.72 13.48
N ARG A 414 22.12 12.78 12.46
CA ARG A 414 20.65 12.82 12.59
C ARG A 414 19.93 11.56 12.08
N LEU A 415 20.65 10.45 11.95
CA LEU A 415 20.09 9.21 11.44
C LEU A 415 19.47 8.31 12.53
N ALA A 416 19.62 8.64 13.81
CA ALA A 416 19.20 7.77 14.91
C ALA A 416 17.69 7.46 14.95
N GLY A 417 16.85 8.37 14.43
CA GLY A 417 15.40 8.19 14.33
C GLY A 417 14.92 7.89 12.91
N ALA A 418 15.84 7.59 11.98
CA ALA A 418 15.47 7.34 10.59
C ALA A 418 15.03 5.88 10.38
N TYR A 419 13.79 5.69 9.92
CA TYR A 419 13.19 4.37 9.65
C TYR A 419 13.36 3.42 10.86
N ALA A 420 13.01 3.91 12.05
CA ALA A 420 13.38 3.32 13.35
C ALA A 420 12.39 2.24 13.82
N TRP A 421 12.19 1.17 13.03
CA TRP A 421 11.16 0.14 13.25
C TRP A 421 11.33 -0.61 14.57
N GLN A 422 12.56 -1.03 14.89
CA GLN A 422 12.83 -1.77 16.12
C GLN A 422 12.69 -0.88 17.35
N THR A 423 13.08 0.40 17.23
CA THR A 423 12.93 1.38 18.31
C THR A 423 11.44 1.67 18.55
N VAL A 424 10.62 1.79 17.51
CA VAL A 424 9.15 1.91 17.61
C VAL A 424 8.57 0.70 18.38
N LEU A 425 8.92 -0.52 18.01
CA LEU A 425 8.43 -1.72 18.70
C LEU A 425 8.89 -1.78 20.17
N ARG A 426 10.14 -1.42 20.44
CA ARG A 426 10.69 -1.38 21.82
C ARG A 426 10.01 -0.34 22.70
N SER A 427 9.47 0.73 22.11
CA SER A 427 8.69 1.74 22.85
C SER A 427 7.29 1.23 23.28
N GLY A 428 6.88 0.04 22.80
CA GLY A 428 5.55 -0.52 23.02
C GLY A 428 4.50 -0.03 22.02
N ALA A 429 4.89 0.81 21.06
CA ALA A 429 4.01 1.25 20.00
C ALA A 429 3.73 0.13 18.97
N ARG A 430 2.59 0.23 18.29
CA ARG A 430 2.21 -0.69 17.23
C ARG A 430 2.84 -0.27 15.91
N LEU A 431 3.22 -1.26 15.11
CA LEU A 431 3.79 -1.10 13.78
C LEU A 431 2.88 -1.78 12.76
N ALA A 432 2.64 -1.10 11.63
CA ALA A 432 2.00 -1.67 10.45
C ALA A 432 2.86 -1.36 9.23
N PHE A 433 2.95 -2.33 8.30
CA PHE A 433 3.71 -2.15 7.08
C PHE A 433 2.82 -2.09 5.85
N GLY A 434 3.24 -1.29 4.89
CA GLY A 434 2.72 -1.15 3.56
C GLY A 434 3.83 -0.83 2.57
N SER A 435 3.48 -0.55 1.34
CA SER A 435 4.42 -0.21 0.28
C SER A 435 4.30 1.24 -0.21
N ASP A 436 3.15 1.87 0.08
CA ASP A 436 2.80 3.18 -0.49
C ASP A 436 2.71 3.12 -2.04
N PHE A 437 2.27 1.96 -2.56
CA PHE A 437 2.11 1.81 -4.00
C PHE A 437 1.19 2.90 -4.60
N PRO A 438 1.49 3.46 -5.78
CA PRO A 438 2.52 3.07 -6.75
C PRO A 438 3.88 3.78 -6.58
N VAL A 439 4.16 4.43 -5.43
CA VAL A 439 5.48 5.01 -5.14
C VAL A 439 6.54 3.91 -5.15
N GLU A 440 6.24 2.81 -4.45
CA GLU A 440 7.01 1.58 -4.51
C GLU A 440 6.18 0.44 -5.12
N SER A 441 6.83 -0.67 -5.42
CA SER A 441 6.12 -1.88 -5.85
C SER A 441 5.20 -2.41 -4.76
N PRO A 442 3.96 -2.84 -5.06
CA PRO A 442 3.08 -3.48 -4.08
C PRO A 442 3.56 -4.87 -3.63
N ASN A 443 4.64 -5.42 -4.21
CA ASN A 443 5.20 -6.70 -3.78
C ASN A 443 5.73 -6.60 -2.34
N PRO A 444 5.16 -7.34 -1.36
CA PRO A 444 5.56 -7.21 0.04
C PRO A 444 6.86 -7.93 0.39
N PHE A 445 7.33 -8.88 -0.45
CA PHE A 445 8.51 -9.69 -0.13
C PHE A 445 9.82 -8.89 -0.13
N PRO A 446 10.08 -7.94 -1.04
CA PRO A 446 11.18 -6.98 -0.88
C PRO A 446 11.10 -6.18 0.41
N GLY A 447 9.89 -5.79 0.84
CA GLY A 447 9.66 -5.11 2.12
C GLY A 447 10.00 -5.99 3.34
N LEU A 448 9.56 -7.26 3.33
CA LEU A 448 9.92 -8.24 4.36
C LEU A 448 11.45 -8.43 4.43
N ALA A 449 12.10 -8.55 3.28
CA ALA A 449 13.55 -8.69 3.20
C ALA A 449 14.29 -7.44 3.71
N ALA A 450 13.83 -6.25 3.33
CA ALA A 450 14.36 -4.98 3.82
C ALA A 450 14.21 -4.86 5.35
N ALA A 451 13.05 -5.25 5.89
CA ALA A 451 12.79 -5.19 7.32
C ALA A 451 13.76 -6.05 8.14
N ILE A 452 14.12 -7.25 7.65
CA ILE A 452 15.00 -8.18 8.38
C ILE A 452 16.49 -7.96 8.10
N SER A 453 16.85 -7.38 6.96
CA SER A 453 18.26 -7.20 6.55
C SER A 453 18.73 -5.76 6.56
N ARG A 454 17.86 -4.80 6.32
CA ARG A 454 18.19 -3.40 6.09
C ARG A 454 19.05 -3.22 4.84
N GLN A 455 18.90 -4.12 3.85
CA GLN A 455 19.63 -4.15 2.59
C GLN A 455 18.65 -4.01 1.42
N ASP A 456 19.12 -3.42 0.33
CA ASP A 456 18.39 -3.39 -0.93
C ASP A 456 18.43 -4.76 -1.66
N MET A 457 17.76 -4.84 -2.81
CA MET A 457 17.68 -6.06 -3.63
C MET A 457 19.04 -6.56 -4.14
N SER A 458 20.10 -5.73 -4.10
CA SER A 458 21.47 -6.11 -4.43
C SER A 458 22.32 -6.50 -3.21
N GLY A 459 21.72 -6.53 -2.01
CA GLY A 459 22.42 -6.85 -0.78
C GLY A 459 23.23 -5.69 -0.18
N GLN A 460 22.94 -4.44 -0.59
CA GLN A 460 23.69 -3.27 -0.13
C GLN A 460 22.90 -2.48 0.94
N PRO A 461 23.61 -1.87 1.91
CA PRO A 461 25.02 -2.03 2.21
C PRO A 461 25.31 -3.36 2.91
N PRO A 462 26.54 -3.89 2.82
CA PRO A 462 26.93 -5.06 3.61
C PRO A 462 26.68 -4.83 5.10
N GLY A 463 26.03 -5.82 5.74
CA GLY A 463 25.66 -5.67 7.12
C GLY A 463 24.39 -4.82 7.39
N GLY A 464 23.76 -4.25 6.37
CA GLY A 464 22.52 -3.46 6.48
C GLY A 464 22.72 -2.03 6.97
N TRP A 465 21.89 -1.12 6.51
CA TRP A 465 21.88 0.28 6.96
C TRP A 465 21.19 0.42 8.31
N LEU A 466 21.83 1.06 9.28
CA LEU A 466 21.33 1.17 10.67
C LEU A 466 20.89 -0.20 11.23
N PRO A 467 21.80 -1.18 11.36
CA PRO A 467 21.44 -2.58 11.61
C PRO A 467 20.76 -2.83 12.97
N GLY A 468 20.80 -1.88 13.90
CA GLY A 468 20.07 -1.91 15.16
C GLY A 468 18.55 -1.83 15.01
N GLU A 469 18.08 -1.40 13.84
CA GLU A 469 16.66 -1.28 13.50
C GLU A 469 16.11 -2.48 12.71
N ARG A 470 16.88 -3.56 12.56
CA ARG A 470 16.38 -4.80 11.96
C ARG A 470 15.26 -5.41 12.81
N LEU A 471 14.28 -5.95 12.12
CA LEU A 471 13.26 -6.80 12.72
C LEU A 471 13.61 -8.28 12.57
N SER A 472 13.06 -9.11 13.43
CA SER A 472 12.99 -10.55 13.18
C SER A 472 11.92 -10.84 12.10
N PHE A 473 12.02 -12.00 11.44
CA PHE A 473 11.00 -12.39 10.44
C PHE A 473 9.57 -12.41 11.04
N PRO A 474 9.31 -12.97 12.24
CA PRO A 474 7.98 -12.89 12.84
C PRO A 474 7.47 -11.46 13.03
N GLN A 475 8.32 -10.52 13.46
CA GLN A 475 7.93 -9.12 13.63
C GLN A 475 7.58 -8.46 12.28
N ALA A 476 8.37 -8.72 11.24
CA ALA A 476 8.12 -8.20 9.91
C ALA A 476 6.83 -8.79 9.30
N LEU A 477 6.61 -10.10 9.43
CA LEU A 477 5.39 -10.77 8.96
C LEU A 477 4.15 -10.26 9.74
N ASP A 478 4.27 -10.07 11.05
CA ASP A 478 3.21 -9.51 11.89
C ASP A 478 2.78 -8.12 11.38
N ALA A 479 3.74 -7.27 11.02
CA ALA A 479 3.46 -5.92 10.53
C ALA A 479 2.75 -5.90 9.16
N PHE A 480 2.95 -6.91 8.29
CA PHE A 480 2.24 -7.10 7.01
C PHE A 480 0.96 -7.96 7.12
N THR A 481 0.60 -8.42 8.31
CA THR A 481 -0.59 -9.26 8.53
C THR A 481 -1.42 -8.71 9.68
N ARG A 482 -1.21 -9.19 10.90
CA ARG A 482 -1.98 -8.80 12.09
C ARG A 482 -1.83 -7.32 12.44
N GLY A 483 -0.62 -6.77 12.35
CA GLY A 483 -0.35 -5.36 12.61
C GLY A 483 -1.09 -4.44 11.64
N ALA A 484 -1.06 -4.77 10.33
CA ALA A 484 -1.79 -4.03 9.30
C ALA A 484 -3.31 -4.17 9.45
N ALA A 485 -3.82 -5.36 9.80
CA ALA A 485 -5.23 -5.57 10.12
C ALA A 485 -5.66 -4.72 11.32
N TYR A 486 -4.88 -4.76 12.41
CA TYR A 486 -5.13 -3.97 13.62
C TYR A 486 -5.15 -2.48 13.31
N ALA A 487 -4.23 -2.00 12.49
CA ALA A 487 -4.15 -0.59 12.12
C ALA A 487 -5.42 -0.05 11.43
N SER A 488 -6.26 -0.94 10.89
CA SER A 488 -7.50 -0.58 10.18
C SER A 488 -8.76 -1.17 10.82
N PHE A 489 -8.71 -1.59 12.10
CA PHE A 489 -9.84 -2.21 12.82
C PHE A 489 -10.42 -3.43 12.07
N ALA A 490 -9.57 -4.28 11.55
CA ALA A 490 -9.95 -5.46 10.77
C ALA A 490 -9.44 -6.79 11.38
N GLU A 491 -8.75 -6.74 12.52
CA GLU A 491 -8.09 -7.89 13.14
C GLU A 491 -9.04 -8.98 13.66
N ASP A 492 -10.30 -8.66 13.88
CA ASP A 492 -11.36 -9.61 14.20
C ASP A 492 -11.80 -10.45 12.99
N LYS A 493 -11.41 -10.03 11.79
CA LYS A 493 -11.82 -10.63 10.52
C LYS A 493 -10.69 -11.23 9.70
N ILE A 494 -9.51 -10.60 9.69
CA ILE A 494 -8.38 -10.94 8.82
C ILE A 494 -7.03 -10.78 9.55
N GLY A 495 -5.94 -11.09 8.85
CA GLY A 495 -4.56 -10.92 9.33
C GLY A 495 -3.97 -12.17 10.00
N THR A 496 -4.80 -13.15 10.36
CA THR A 496 -4.36 -14.48 10.83
C THR A 496 -5.36 -15.54 10.38
N LEU A 497 -4.99 -16.82 10.48
CA LEU A 497 -5.85 -17.97 10.18
C LEU A 497 -6.41 -18.60 11.48
N GLU A 498 -6.79 -17.75 12.42
CA GLU A 498 -7.47 -18.16 13.65
C GLU A 498 -8.95 -18.48 13.39
N PRO A 499 -9.56 -19.42 14.16
CA PRO A 499 -10.96 -19.75 14.02
C PRO A 499 -11.89 -18.52 14.03
N GLY A 500 -12.86 -18.50 13.10
CA GLY A 500 -13.84 -17.43 12.93
C GLY A 500 -13.40 -16.25 12.05
N LYS A 501 -12.10 -16.13 11.72
CA LYS A 501 -11.60 -15.15 10.75
C LYS A 501 -11.74 -15.70 9.32
N TYR A 502 -11.75 -14.81 8.34
CA TYR A 502 -11.77 -15.22 6.94
C TYR A 502 -10.52 -16.01 6.58
N ALA A 503 -10.71 -17.05 5.79
CA ALA A 503 -9.63 -17.83 5.20
C ALA A 503 -9.01 -17.05 4.01
N ASP A 504 -8.34 -15.94 4.35
CA ASP A 504 -7.52 -15.17 3.43
C ASP A 504 -6.08 -15.68 3.56
N PHE A 505 -5.56 -16.34 2.53
CA PHE A 505 -4.22 -16.92 2.56
C PHE A 505 -3.56 -16.96 1.19
N ILE A 506 -2.25 -17.16 1.19
CA ILE A 506 -1.44 -17.33 -0.01
C ILE A 506 -0.64 -18.62 0.04
N ILE A 507 -0.37 -19.19 -1.13
CA ILE A 507 0.60 -20.26 -1.33
C ILE A 507 1.80 -19.67 -2.05
N VAL A 508 3.00 -19.91 -1.51
CA VAL A 508 4.25 -19.38 -2.05
C VAL A 508 5.21 -20.49 -2.47
N ASP A 509 6.17 -20.15 -3.33
CA ASP A 509 7.12 -21.09 -3.95
C ASP A 509 8.20 -21.61 -2.99
N ARG A 510 8.39 -20.95 -1.84
CA ARG A 510 9.44 -21.29 -0.86
C ARG A 510 9.03 -21.03 0.57
N ASP A 511 9.76 -21.60 1.50
CA ASP A 511 9.62 -21.33 2.94
C ASP A 511 10.45 -20.08 3.30
N PRO A 512 9.80 -18.94 3.63
CA PRO A 512 10.48 -17.68 3.91
C PRO A 512 11.31 -17.72 5.19
N THR A 513 11.14 -18.74 6.04
CA THR A 513 11.90 -18.91 7.28
C THR A 513 13.23 -19.65 7.07
N LYS A 514 13.42 -20.26 5.89
CA LYS A 514 14.58 -21.10 5.55
C LYS A 514 15.51 -20.49 4.51
N VAL A 515 15.25 -19.26 4.12
CA VAL A 515 16.02 -18.58 3.07
C VAL A 515 16.64 -17.30 3.61
N ASP A 516 17.69 -16.83 2.96
CA ASP A 516 18.28 -15.52 3.24
C ASP A 516 17.38 -14.37 2.74
N ALA A 517 17.72 -13.14 3.11
CA ALA A 517 16.94 -11.96 2.73
C ALA A 517 16.83 -11.76 1.21
N GLN A 518 17.88 -12.10 0.46
CA GLN A 518 17.90 -11.95 -1.00
C GLN A 518 16.97 -12.95 -1.68
N ALA A 519 16.92 -14.18 -1.20
CA ALA A 519 16.00 -15.20 -1.68
C ALA A 519 14.56 -14.91 -1.19
N LEU A 520 14.39 -14.41 0.03
CA LEU A 520 13.09 -13.95 0.55
C LEU A 520 12.48 -12.87 -0.35
N ALA A 521 13.28 -11.86 -0.74
CA ALA A 521 12.82 -10.78 -1.60
C ALA A 521 12.30 -11.26 -2.98
N ARG A 522 12.73 -12.45 -3.42
CA ARG A 522 12.35 -13.07 -4.70
C ARG A 522 11.29 -14.17 -4.53
N THR A 523 10.63 -14.23 -3.38
CA THR A 523 9.52 -15.17 -3.17
C THR A 523 8.39 -14.88 -4.15
N GLU A 524 7.88 -15.92 -4.75
CA GLU A 524 6.78 -15.85 -5.71
C GLU A 524 5.49 -16.40 -5.09
N VAL A 525 4.41 -15.65 -5.24
CA VAL A 525 3.07 -16.13 -4.93
C VAL A 525 2.62 -17.07 -6.03
N LEU A 526 2.12 -18.22 -5.66
CA LEU A 526 1.57 -19.24 -6.56
C LEU A 526 0.05 -19.18 -6.61
N GLU A 527 -0.58 -18.95 -5.45
CA GLU A 527 -2.03 -18.85 -5.33
C GLU A 527 -2.39 -17.80 -4.28
N THR A 528 -3.48 -17.06 -4.53
CA THR A 528 -4.08 -16.14 -3.55
C THR A 528 -5.53 -16.51 -3.33
N TRP A 529 -5.90 -16.66 -2.07
CA TRP A 529 -7.22 -17.06 -1.61
C TRP A 529 -7.82 -15.98 -0.72
N VAL A 530 -9.09 -15.64 -0.94
CA VAL A 530 -9.80 -14.62 -0.15
C VAL A 530 -11.19 -15.14 0.23
N GLY A 531 -11.44 -15.27 1.52
CA GLY A 531 -12.68 -15.86 2.04
C GLY A 531 -12.87 -17.31 1.60
N GLY A 532 -11.80 -18.11 1.66
CA GLY A 532 -11.81 -19.52 1.29
C GLY A 532 -11.95 -19.80 -0.20
N ARG A 533 -11.88 -18.78 -1.06
CA ARG A 533 -11.97 -18.96 -2.52
C ARG A 533 -10.67 -18.55 -3.18
N LYS A 534 -10.18 -19.37 -4.12
CA LYS A 534 -9.03 -19.01 -4.95
C LYS A 534 -9.44 -17.90 -5.91
N VAL A 535 -8.81 -16.72 -5.77
CA VAL A 535 -9.10 -15.53 -6.56
C VAL A 535 -8.00 -15.21 -7.58
N TRP A 536 -6.81 -15.83 -7.40
CA TRP A 536 -5.71 -15.69 -8.33
C TRP A 536 -4.80 -16.93 -8.27
N GLU A 537 -4.23 -17.29 -9.42
CA GLU A 537 -3.27 -18.36 -9.57
C GLU A 537 -2.22 -17.99 -10.62
N ARG A 538 -0.96 -18.23 -10.31
CA ARG A 538 0.14 -18.02 -11.26
C ARG A 538 0.02 -19.01 -12.40
N ALA A 539 0.03 -18.52 -13.63
CA ALA A 539 0.06 -19.37 -14.80
C ALA A 539 1.32 -20.28 -14.77
N PRO A 540 1.20 -21.56 -15.10
CA PRO A 540 2.36 -22.44 -15.24
C PRO A 540 3.37 -21.81 -16.23
N VAL A 541 4.65 -21.77 -15.85
CA VAL A 541 5.70 -21.42 -16.81
C VAL A 541 5.69 -22.52 -17.88
N SER A 542 5.28 -22.18 -19.10
CA SER A 542 5.35 -23.11 -20.23
C SER A 542 6.82 -23.55 -20.36
N ALA A 543 7.05 -24.88 -20.29
CA ALA A 543 8.38 -25.41 -20.55
C ALA A 543 8.82 -24.92 -21.94
N PRO A 544 10.07 -24.46 -22.10
CA PRO A 544 10.56 -24.11 -23.42
C PRO A 544 10.36 -25.31 -24.33
N GLU A 545 9.68 -25.10 -25.46
CA GLU A 545 9.53 -26.16 -26.48
C GLU A 545 10.94 -26.69 -26.78
N ARG A 546 11.19 -27.93 -26.43
CA ARG A 546 12.41 -28.63 -26.86
C ARG A 546 12.34 -28.65 -28.37
N GLY A 547 13.10 -27.76 -29.00
CA GLY A 547 13.23 -27.74 -30.45
C GLY A 547 13.57 -29.15 -30.95
N LYS A 548 12.74 -29.64 -31.85
CA LYS A 548 12.99 -30.87 -32.62
C LYS A 548 14.08 -30.61 -33.64
#